data_66c45753b7993541d86581f14c797d95
#
_entry.id   66c45753b7993541d86581f14c797d95
#
_cell.length_a   1.000
_cell.length_b   1.000
_cell.length_c   1.000
_cell.angle_alpha   90.00
_cell.angle_beta   90.00
_cell.angle_gamma   90.00
#
_symmetry.space_group_name_H-M   'P 1'
#
loop_
_entity.id
_entity.type
_entity.pdbx_description
1 polymer ?
#
loop_
_entity_poly.entity_id
_entity_poly.type
_entity_poly.pdbx_seq_one_letter_code
_entity_poly.pdbx_strand_id
1 'polypeptide(L)'
;MLGLFLSAQGHPLPEHSLAKSPSALSRFLNINPWSTRDMIRIIRSQILETVLKALSSGKGRRPFLQVIIDLTTLEKRGKFKEFEDLIRVYNGKRGLHIVVVYLVVGKWRIPWSFRVWRGKGTSSPAQLGLKLIKRLPKSLTEHYSPLELSAYSGRITT
;
A
#
# COMPACT_ATOMS: atom_id res chain seq x y z
N MET A 1 16.46 -4.30 -5.67
CA MET A 1 15.52 -3.17 -5.39
C MET A 1 14.58 -3.50 -4.22
N LEU A 2 13.79 -4.56 -4.27
CA LEU A 2 12.87 -4.91 -3.17
C LEU A 2 13.59 -5.04 -1.81
N GLY A 3 14.76 -5.67 -1.79
CA GLY A 3 15.58 -5.79 -0.58
C GLY A 3 16.01 -4.46 0.03
N LEU A 4 16.20 -3.41 -0.78
CA LEU A 4 16.54 -2.07 -0.30
C LEU A 4 15.36 -1.42 0.45
N PHE A 5 14.14 -1.58 -0.05
CA PHE A 5 12.94 -1.08 0.62
C PHE A 5 12.64 -1.86 1.92
N LEU A 6 12.92 -3.15 1.93
CA LEU A 6 12.72 -3.99 3.12
C LEU A 6 13.77 -3.72 4.20
N SER A 7 15.00 -3.39 3.83
CA SER A 7 16.07 -3.08 4.79
C SER A 7 16.02 -1.65 5.34
N ALA A 8 15.33 -0.74 4.65
CA ALA A 8 15.25 0.67 5.03
C ALA A 8 14.08 1.01 5.96
N GLN A 9 13.53 0.05 6.70
CA GLN A 9 12.35 0.23 7.56
C GLN A 9 12.50 1.45 8.48
N GLY A 10 11.71 2.50 8.21
CA GLY A 10 11.68 3.72 9.01
C GLY A 10 12.81 4.73 8.77
N HIS A 11 13.76 4.43 7.88
CA HIS A 11 14.88 5.31 7.55
C HIS A 11 14.85 5.80 6.10
N PRO A 12 15.46 6.95 5.78
CA PRO A 12 15.60 7.39 4.39
C PRO A 12 16.39 6.37 3.57
N LEU A 13 15.81 5.92 2.45
CA LEU A 13 16.37 4.89 1.58
C LEU A 13 17.85 5.08 1.21
N PRO A 14 18.33 6.31 0.83
CA PRO A 14 19.70 6.50 0.43
C PRO A 14 20.72 6.26 1.54
N GLU A 15 20.36 6.47 2.80
CA GLU A 15 21.29 6.43 3.93
C GLU A 15 21.55 5.03 4.47
N HIS A 16 20.66 4.07 4.20
CA HIS A 16 20.70 2.72 4.77
C HIS A 16 20.94 1.61 3.76
N SER A 17 21.53 1.93 2.61
CA SER A 17 21.89 0.91 1.63
C SER A 17 23.30 0.38 1.86
N LEU A 18 23.41 -0.90 2.20
CA LEU A 18 24.69 -1.62 2.24
C LEU A 18 25.19 -2.01 0.86
N ALA A 19 24.32 -2.05 -0.15
CA ALA A 19 24.65 -2.56 -1.50
C ALA A 19 25.09 -1.46 -2.49
N LYS A 20 24.69 -0.21 -2.27
CA LYS A 20 24.97 0.91 -3.18
C LYS A 20 25.14 2.21 -2.40
N SER A 21 25.96 3.12 -2.92
CA SER A 21 26.14 4.43 -2.31
C SER A 21 24.87 5.28 -2.36
N PRO A 22 24.65 6.20 -1.42
CA PRO A 22 23.51 7.13 -1.42
C PRO A 22 23.34 7.89 -2.74
N SER A 23 24.45 8.35 -3.33
CA SER A 23 24.42 9.07 -4.62
C SER A 23 24.05 8.16 -5.80
N ALA A 24 24.42 6.88 -5.78
CA ALA A 24 23.99 5.93 -6.81
C ALA A 24 22.49 5.64 -6.73
N LEU A 25 21.94 5.52 -5.51
CA LEU A 25 20.50 5.36 -5.29
C LEU A 25 19.73 6.60 -5.69
N SER A 26 20.20 7.78 -5.30
CA SER A 26 19.56 9.05 -5.67
C SER A 26 19.53 9.23 -7.19
N ARG A 27 20.63 8.96 -7.89
CA ARG A 27 20.68 8.99 -9.36
C ARG A 27 19.73 7.98 -9.99
N PHE A 28 19.68 6.76 -9.47
CA PHE A 28 18.77 5.74 -9.97
C PHE A 28 17.31 6.19 -9.84
N LEU A 29 16.92 6.75 -8.69
CA LEU A 29 15.54 7.17 -8.43
C LEU A 29 15.12 8.41 -9.20
N ASN A 30 16.06 9.36 -9.45
CA ASN A 30 15.71 10.69 -9.93
C ASN A 30 16.11 10.94 -11.40
N ILE A 31 17.09 10.20 -11.93
CA ILE A 31 17.66 10.47 -13.27
C ILE A 31 17.28 9.37 -14.26
N ASN A 32 17.29 8.10 -13.83
CA ASN A 32 17.00 7.00 -14.75
C ASN A 32 15.51 6.95 -15.10
N PRO A 33 15.17 6.91 -16.41
CA PRO A 33 13.79 6.75 -16.85
C PRO A 33 13.36 5.30 -16.58
N TRP A 34 12.61 5.09 -15.49
CA TRP A 34 12.00 3.80 -15.18
C TRP A 34 10.49 3.93 -15.06
N SER A 35 9.79 2.96 -15.60
CA SER A 35 8.34 2.94 -15.57
C SER A 35 7.83 2.44 -14.22
N THR A 36 7.32 3.35 -13.38
CA THR A 36 6.63 3.00 -12.13
C THR A 36 5.50 1.99 -12.39
N ARG A 37 4.80 2.15 -13.52
CA ARG A 37 3.68 1.26 -13.89
C ARG A 37 4.16 -0.16 -14.14
N ASP A 38 5.27 -0.34 -14.85
CA ASP A 38 5.80 -1.67 -15.16
C ASP A 38 6.36 -2.33 -13.91
N MET A 39 7.06 -1.56 -13.08
CA MET A 39 7.54 -2.05 -11.78
C MET A 39 6.37 -2.52 -10.89
N ILE A 40 5.30 -1.74 -10.77
CA ILE A 40 4.11 -2.13 -10.01
C ILE A 40 3.47 -3.39 -10.61
N ARG A 41 3.43 -3.52 -11.94
CA ARG A 41 2.88 -4.70 -12.61
C ARG A 41 3.69 -5.97 -12.26
N ILE A 42 5.01 -5.90 -12.36
CA ILE A 42 5.90 -7.02 -12.04
C ILE A 42 5.77 -7.41 -10.56
N ILE A 43 5.83 -6.44 -9.65
CA ILE A 43 5.70 -6.69 -8.22
C ILE A 43 4.35 -7.34 -7.90
N ARG A 44 3.26 -6.83 -8.48
CA ARG A 44 1.92 -7.40 -8.27
C ARG A 44 1.79 -8.82 -8.79
N SER A 45 2.38 -9.16 -9.94
CA SER A 45 2.34 -10.53 -10.46
C SER A 45 3.06 -11.49 -9.53
N GLN A 46 4.23 -11.12 -9.01
CA GLN A 46 4.98 -11.93 -8.06
C GLN A 46 4.26 -12.09 -6.71
N ILE A 47 3.68 -11.01 -6.20
CA ILE A 47 2.87 -11.06 -4.97
C ILE A 47 1.67 -11.97 -5.17
N LEU A 48 0.95 -11.82 -6.29
CA LEU A 48 -0.23 -12.63 -6.60
C LEU A 48 0.12 -14.13 -6.64
N GLU A 49 1.18 -14.49 -7.34
CA GLU A 49 1.66 -15.86 -7.40
C GLU A 49 1.99 -16.41 -6.01
N THR A 50 2.70 -15.62 -5.19
CA THR A 50 3.07 -16.01 -3.83
C THR A 50 1.84 -16.20 -2.93
N VAL A 51 0.87 -15.29 -3.01
CA VAL A 51 -0.38 -15.36 -2.25
C VAL A 51 -1.20 -16.58 -2.68
N LEU A 52 -1.37 -16.82 -3.98
CA LEU A 52 -2.11 -17.97 -4.48
C LEU A 52 -1.46 -19.30 -4.09
N LYS A 53 -0.13 -19.39 -4.15
CA LYS A 53 0.61 -20.56 -3.63
C LYS A 53 0.36 -20.78 -2.15
N ALA A 54 0.38 -19.72 -1.33
CA ALA A 54 0.12 -19.81 0.10
C ALA A 54 -1.32 -20.25 0.40
N LEU A 55 -2.30 -19.83 -0.39
CA LEU A 55 -3.70 -20.23 -0.25
C LEU A 55 -3.96 -21.67 -0.69
N SER A 56 -3.18 -22.18 -1.65
CA SER A 56 -3.37 -23.53 -2.22
C SER A 56 -2.54 -24.62 -1.53
N SER A 57 -1.41 -24.30 -0.89
CA SER A 57 -0.42 -25.27 -0.41
C SER A 57 -0.65 -25.80 1.00
N GLY A 58 -1.74 -25.47 1.68
CA GLY A 58 -1.97 -25.82 3.08
C GLY A 58 -2.34 -27.29 3.29
N LYS A 59 -1.42 -28.11 3.80
CA LYS A 59 -1.76 -29.33 4.55
C LYS A 59 -2.28 -28.87 5.92
N GLY A 60 -3.59 -29.03 6.17
CA GLY A 60 -4.22 -28.57 7.40
C GLY A 60 -5.24 -27.44 7.18
N ARG A 61 -5.47 -26.59 8.20
CA ARG A 61 -6.38 -25.44 8.09
C ARG A 61 -5.85 -24.43 7.09
N ARG A 62 -6.50 -24.33 5.94
CA ARG A 62 -6.11 -23.39 4.89
C ARG A 62 -6.16 -21.94 5.42
N PRO A 63 -5.11 -21.14 5.21
CA PRO A 63 -5.19 -19.72 5.53
C PRO A 63 -6.27 -19.09 4.67
N PHE A 64 -7.10 -18.25 5.26
CA PHE A 64 -8.08 -17.47 4.52
C PHE A 64 -7.49 -16.12 4.13
N LEU A 65 -7.98 -15.57 3.04
CA LEU A 65 -7.61 -14.25 2.58
C LEU A 65 -8.54 -13.21 3.23
N GLN A 66 -7.95 -12.26 3.95
CA GLN A 66 -8.66 -11.07 4.42
C GLN A 66 -8.28 -9.87 3.55
N VAL A 67 -9.27 -9.00 3.31
CA VAL A 67 -9.05 -7.71 2.64
C VAL A 67 -9.36 -6.61 3.66
N ILE A 68 -8.35 -5.82 4.01
CA ILE A 68 -8.47 -4.72 4.96
C ILE A 68 -8.37 -3.40 4.21
N ILE A 69 -9.29 -2.48 4.49
CA ILE A 69 -9.22 -1.09 4.01
C ILE A 69 -8.80 -0.22 5.19
N ASP A 70 -7.78 0.58 4.99
CA ASP A 70 -7.28 1.52 5.99
C ASP A 70 -7.11 2.91 5.40
N LEU A 71 -7.41 3.94 6.21
CA LEU A 71 -7.14 5.34 5.89
C LEU A 71 -5.92 5.79 6.69
N THR A 72 -4.79 5.86 6.03
CA THR A 72 -3.53 6.29 6.61
C THR A 72 -3.25 7.76 6.27
N THR A 73 -2.79 8.54 7.26
CA THR A 73 -2.37 9.92 7.06
C THR A 73 -0.85 10.03 7.16
N LEU A 74 -0.23 10.45 6.07
CA LEU A 74 1.16 10.90 6.09
C LEU A 74 1.16 12.38 6.44
N GLU A 75 1.37 12.67 7.72
CA GLU A 75 1.38 14.06 8.21
C GLU A 75 2.53 14.84 7.57
N LYS A 76 2.24 16.07 7.14
CA LYS A 76 3.20 16.93 6.48
C LYS A 76 3.22 18.31 7.12
N ARG A 77 4.43 18.73 7.51
CA ARG A 77 4.73 20.08 7.97
C ARG A 77 5.48 20.82 6.86
N GLY A 78 5.21 22.11 6.70
CA GLY A 78 5.82 22.93 5.64
C GLY A 78 5.07 22.92 4.30
N LYS A 79 5.64 23.58 3.29
CA LYS A 79 5.08 23.73 1.95
C LYS A 79 5.63 22.63 1.03
N PHE A 80 4.75 21.99 0.26
CA PHE A 80 5.09 20.99 -0.77
C PHE A 80 4.64 21.52 -2.13
N LYS A 81 5.50 22.26 -2.82
CA LYS A 81 5.15 22.95 -4.08
C LYS A 81 4.49 22.03 -5.11
N GLU A 82 4.96 20.78 -5.24
CA GLU A 82 4.48 19.84 -6.26
C GLU A 82 3.27 19.00 -5.83
N PHE A 83 2.95 18.94 -4.54
CA PHE A 83 1.89 18.09 -3.99
C PHE A 83 0.89 18.86 -3.12
N GLU A 84 0.94 20.18 -3.13
CA GLU A 84 0.11 21.01 -2.24
C GLU A 84 -1.39 20.79 -2.51
N ASP A 85 -1.77 20.56 -3.74
CA ASP A 85 -3.14 20.23 -4.15
C ASP A 85 -3.63 18.85 -3.65
N LEU A 86 -2.74 17.99 -3.17
CA LEU A 86 -3.06 16.70 -2.56
C LEU A 86 -3.06 16.75 -1.03
N ILE A 87 -2.49 17.81 -0.43
CA ILE A 87 -2.44 17.97 1.03
C ILE A 87 -3.80 18.48 1.53
N ARG A 88 -4.39 17.77 2.47
CA ARG A 88 -5.70 18.11 3.05
C ARG A 88 -5.64 18.03 4.57
N VAL A 89 -6.66 18.57 5.20
CA VAL A 89 -6.88 18.41 6.64
C VAL A 89 -8.05 17.44 6.84
N TYR A 90 -7.80 16.41 7.62
CA TYR A 90 -8.80 15.41 8.01
C TYR A 90 -8.57 15.02 9.48
N ASN A 91 -9.63 15.08 10.29
CA ASN A 91 -9.56 14.83 11.73
C ASN A 91 -8.42 15.60 12.44
N GLY A 92 -8.27 16.90 12.12
CA GLY A 92 -7.24 17.76 12.70
C GLY A 92 -5.82 17.55 12.18
N LYS A 93 -5.58 16.54 11.34
CA LYS A 93 -4.26 16.24 10.79
C LYS A 93 -4.13 16.76 9.37
N ARG A 94 -3.11 17.61 9.13
CA ARG A 94 -2.74 18.09 7.79
C ARG A 94 -1.75 17.13 7.16
N GLY A 95 -2.07 16.64 5.95
CA GLY A 95 -1.19 15.69 5.29
C GLY A 95 -1.77 15.07 4.04
N LEU A 96 -1.09 14.07 3.54
CA LEU A 96 -1.54 13.21 2.46
C LEU A 96 -2.36 12.06 3.06
N HIS A 97 -3.65 12.03 2.75
CA HIS A 97 -4.55 10.97 3.22
C HIS A 97 -4.66 9.88 2.16
N ILE A 98 -4.28 8.67 2.53
CA ILE A 98 -4.16 7.54 1.60
C ILE A 98 -5.11 6.43 2.06
N VAL A 99 -6.04 6.05 1.21
CA VAL A 99 -6.85 4.84 1.39
C VAL A 99 -6.05 3.67 0.82
N VAL A 100 -5.68 2.73 1.69
CA VAL A 100 -4.88 1.56 1.33
C VAL A 100 -5.75 0.31 1.44
N VAL A 101 -5.62 -0.59 0.49
CA VAL A 101 -6.14 -1.96 0.57
C VAL A 101 -5.00 -2.90 0.86
N TYR A 102 -5.11 -3.64 1.96
CA TYR A 102 -4.19 -4.71 2.34
C TYR A 102 -4.80 -6.07 2.05
N LEU A 103 -3.95 -6.98 1.57
CA LEU A 103 -4.22 -8.41 1.56
C LEU A 103 -3.54 -9.03 2.78
N VAL A 104 -4.29 -9.76 3.58
CA VAL A 104 -3.77 -10.46 4.76
C VAL A 104 -3.93 -11.95 4.56
N VAL A 105 -2.81 -12.67 4.58
CA VAL A 105 -2.75 -14.12 4.44
C VAL A 105 -1.82 -14.68 5.52
N GLY A 106 -2.38 -15.38 6.49
CA GLY A 106 -1.62 -15.84 7.65
C GLY A 106 -0.95 -14.68 8.38
N LYS A 107 0.37 -14.68 8.47
CA LYS A 107 1.17 -13.61 9.09
C LYS A 107 1.48 -12.43 8.16
N TRP A 108 1.19 -12.53 6.89
CA TRP A 108 1.53 -11.51 5.90
C TRP A 108 0.44 -10.46 5.77
N ARG A 109 0.83 -9.19 5.86
CA ARG A 109 0.00 -8.03 5.59
C ARG A 109 0.63 -7.27 4.42
N ILE A 110 0.04 -7.38 3.24
CA ILE A 110 0.59 -6.91 1.98
C ILE A 110 -0.21 -5.70 1.49
N PRO A 111 0.40 -4.50 1.38
CA PRO A 111 -0.27 -3.35 0.77
C PRO A 111 -0.42 -3.63 -0.73
N TRP A 112 -1.66 -3.86 -1.15
CA TRP A 112 -1.96 -4.24 -2.54
C TRP A 112 -2.17 -3.05 -3.46
N SER A 113 -2.95 -2.08 -3.00
CA SER A 113 -3.28 -0.89 -3.78
C SER A 113 -3.67 0.27 -2.88
N PHE A 114 -3.57 1.48 -3.43
CA PHE A 114 -3.96 2.67 -2.70
C PHE A 114 -4.57 3.74 -3.60
N ARG A 115 -5.27 4.70 -2.98
CA ARG A 115 -5.74 5.94 -3.59
C ARG A 115 -5.55 7.09 -2.62
N VAL A 116 -5.16 8.24 -3.15
CA VAL A 116 -5.10 9.49 -2.40
C VAL A 116 -6.51 10.06 -2.31
N TRP A 117 -6.95 10.37 -1.08
CA TRP A 117 -8.18 11.11 -0.87
C TRP A 117 -7.94 12.60 -1.10
N ARG A 118 -8.75 13.22 -1.94
CA ARG A 118 -8.58 14.61 -2.38
C ARG A 118 -9.41 15.63 -1.60
N GLY A 119 -10.07 15.21 -0.51
CA GLY A 119 -10.83 16.08 0.37
C GLY A 119 -12.34 16.06 0.15
N LYS A 120 -13.04 16.93 0.87
CA LYS A 120 -14.49 17.11 0.77
C LYS A 120 -14.89 17.48 -0.66
N GLY A 121 -16.06 17.05 -1.11
CA GLY A 121 -16.52 17.23 -2.50
C GLY A 121 -16.02 16.16 -3.49
N THR A 122 -15.13 15.24 -3.06
CA THR A 122 -14.71 14.08 -3.85
C THR A 122 -15.28 12.77 -3.27
N SER A 123 -14.92 11.63 -3.88
CA SER A 123 -15.32 10.33 -3.31
C SER A 123 -14.84 10.20 -1.88
N SER A 124 -15.71 9.73 -0.98
CA SER A 124 -15.32 9.47 0.42
C SER A 124 -14.25 8.36 0.51
N PRO A 125 -13.48 8.29 1.63
CA PRO A 125 -12.52 7.20 1.83
C PRO A 125 -13.15 5.81 1.69
N ALA A 126 -14.37 5.61 2.20
CA ALA A 126 -15.11 4.35 2.04
C ALA A 126 -15.42 4.04 0.57
N GLN A 127 -15.88 5.03 -0.19
CA GLN A 127 -16.15 4.86 -1.64
C GLN A 127 -14.85 4.56 -2.41
N LEU A 128 -13.73 5.18 -2.04
CA LEU A 128 -12.42 4.88 -2.63
C LEU A 128 -12.01 3.44 -2.32
N GLY A 129 -12.18 3.00 -1.08
CA GLY A 129 -11.92 1.62 -0.67
C GLY A 129 -12.74 0.61 -1.47
N LEU A 130 -14.04 0.83 -1.62
CA LEU A 130 -14.92 -0.02 -2.45
C LEU A 130 -14.48 -0.07 -3.92
N LYS A 131 -14.08 1.08 -4.49
CA LYS A 131 -13.52 1.12 -5.86
C LYS A 131 -12.22 0.33 -5.98
N LEU A 132 -11.40 0.27 -4.94
CA LEU A 132 -10.17 -0.51 -4.92
C LEU A 132 -10.46 -2.01 -4.80
N ILE A 133 -11.43 -2.41 -3.95
CA ILE A 133 -11.85 -3.82 -3.82
C ILE A 133 -12.40 -4.35 -5.15
N LYS A 134 -13.27 -3.60 -5.82
CA LYS A 134 -13.82 -3.99 -7.13
C LYS A 134 -12.76 -4.21 -8.22
N ARG A 135 -11.53 -3.75 -8.00
CA ARG A 135 -10.38 -3.93 -8.91
C ARG A 135 -9.44 -5.06 -8.49
N LEU A 136 -9.79 -5.82 -7.47
CA LEU A 136 -9.02 -7.00 -7.12
C LEU A 136 -9.09 -8.03 -8.25
N PRO A 137 -7.99 -8.79 -8.49
CA PRO A 137 -8.01 -9.88 -9.44
C PRO A 137 -9.07 -10.93 -9.10
N LYS A 138 -9.76 -11.46 -10.08
CA LYS A 138 -10.79 -12.50 -9.89
C LYS A 138 -10.22 -13.72 -9.16
N SER A 139 -9.00 -14.12 -9.47
CA SER A 139 -8.30 -15.23 -8.79
C SER A 139 -8.15 -15.06 -7.28
N LEU A 140 -8.19 -13.82 -6.78
CA LEU A 140 -8.21 -13.55 -5.33
C LEU A 140 -9.63 -13.55 -4.78
N THR A 141 -10.61 -13.08 -5.57
CA THR A 141 -12.00 -12.98 -5.10
C THR A 141 -12.67 -14.33 -4.93
N GLU A 142 -12.19 -15.36 -5.61
CA GLU A 142 -12.64 -16.77 -5.44
C GLU A 142 -12.23 -17.36 -4.08
N HIS A 143 -11.19 -16.81 -3.46
CA HIS A 143 -10.69 -17.19 -2.13
C HIS A 143 -11.17 -16.27 -1.01
N TYR A 144 -12.01 -15.29 -1.34
CA TYR A 144 -12.49 -14.27 -0.43
C TYR A 144 -13.95 -14.54 -0.05
N SER A 145 -14.22 -14.67 1.25
CA SER A 145 -15.60 -14.71 1.74
C SER A 145 -16.13 -13.28 1.89
N PRO A 146 -17.25 -12.90 1.25
CA PRO A 146 -17.75 -11.52 1.26
C PRO A 146 -18.27 -11.04 2.61
N LEU A 147 -18.24 -11.85 3.66
CA LEU A 147 -18.93 -11.60 4.93
C LEU A 147 -18.10 -10.87 6.01
N GLU A 148 -16.83 -10.50 5.74
CA GLU A 148 -16.02 -9.75 6.72
C GLU A 148 -15.48 -8.43 6.18
N LEU A 149 -16.36 -7.51 5.80
CA LEU A 149 -16.03 -6.08 5.72
C LEU A 149 -16.01 -5.50 7.14
N SER A 150 -15.04 -5.90 7.94
CA SER A 150 -14.72 -5.24 9.19
C SER A 150 -14.07 -3.89 8.89
N ALA A 151 -14.84 -2.83 8.90
CA ALA A 151 -14.35 -1.46 8.91
C ALA A 151 -13.70 -1.21 10.29
N TYR A 152 -12.43 -1.55 10.43
CA TYR A 152 -11.68 -1.24 11.64
C TYR A 152 -11.21 0.21 11.58
N SER A 153 -11.98 1.14 12.16
CA SER A 153 -11.49 2.46 12.54
C SER A 153 -10.75 2.31 13.89
N GLY A 154 -9.59 1.68 13.86
CA GLY A 154 -8.74 1.52 15.04
C GLY A 154 -8.05 2.84 15.35
N ARG A 155 -8.37 3.48 16.48
CA ARG A 155 -7.49 4.46 17.12
C ARG A 155 -6.16 3.78 17.41
N ILE A 156 -5.12 4.20 16.73
CA ILE A 156 -3.75 3.93 17.19
C ILE A 156 -3.49 4.98 18.27
N THR A 157 -3.66 4.59 19.52
CA THR A 157 -3.09 5.32 20.66
C THR A 157 -1.59 5.01 20.66
N THR A 158 -0.80 6.06 20.55
CA THR A 158 0.65 6.09 20.80
C THR A 158 0.97 5.62 22.19
#